data_8b13011dc278acaa60cfdaddde78b314
#
_entry.id   8b13011dc278acaa60cfdaddde78b314
#
_cell.length_a   1.000
_cell.length_b   1.000
_cell.length_c   1.000
_cell.angle_alpha   90.00
_cell.angle_beta   90.00
_cell.angle_gamma   90.00
#
_symmetry.space_group_name_H-M   'P 1'
#
loop_
_entity.id
_entity.type
_entity.pdbx_description
1 polymer ?
#
loop_
_entity_poly.entity_id
_entity_poly.type
_entity_poly.pdbx_seq_one_letter_code
_entity_poly.pdbx_strand_id
1 'polypeptide(L)'
;TPKRDNPIKVKILNKNLHYKLLFHPDLYFGEAYTDGDIVIENGTLTDFLDLSLMNFGRGDLNFFSYLINRLRGSYRYLTNFNFIKKSKMNVSHHYDISDDLYDLFLDPKRQYSCAYFKNENDSLETAQNNKIQHIIKKLNIKPNQKVLDIGCGWGSLAIDIAKTANCEVTGITLSENQFNYCKKRAKELNLENQLNFKLMDYR
;
A
#
# COMPACT_ATOMS: atom_id res chain seq x y z
N THR A 1 -4.98 -29.76 -17.53
CA THR A 1 -5.73 -28.49 -17.65
C THR A 1 -7.17 -28.85 -17.96
N PRO A 2 -8.15 -28.41 -17.18
CA PRO A 2 -9.56 -28.58 -17.57
C PRO A 2 -9.72 -27.87 -18.92
N LYS A 3 -10.20 -28.61 -19.94
CA LYS A 3 -10.63 -28.01 -21.21
C LYS A 3 -11.82 -27.13 -20.87
N ARG A 4 -11.67 -25.81 -20.94
CA ARG A 4 -12.82 -24.90 -20.97
C ARG A 4 -13.41 -24.98 -22.37
N ASP A 5 -14.70 -25.24 -22.46
CA ASP A 5 -15.41 -25.30 -23.74
C ASP A 5 -15.42 -23.95 -24.47
N ASN A 6 -15.17 -22.85 -23.74
CA ASN A 6 -15.06 -21.50 -24.30
C ASN A 6 -13.69 -20.88 -23.99
N PRO A 7 -12.89 -20.52 -25.00
CA PRO A 7 -11.61 -19.83 -24.80
C PRO A 7 -11.84 -18.42 -24.27
N ILE A 8 -10.96 -17.96 -23.36
CA ILE A 8 -10.95 -16.57 -22.92
C ILE A 8 -10.45 -15.73 -24.10
N LYS A 9 -11.22 -14.71 -24.46
CA LYS A 9 -10.87 -13.80 -25.55
C LYS A 9 -10.51 -12.43 -25.00
N VAL A 10 -9.27 -12.01 -25.24
CA VAL A 10 -8.74 -10.73 -24.82
C VAL A 10 -8.44 -9.89 -26.05
N LYS A 11 -8.95 -8.67 -26.07
CA LYS A 11 -8.73 -7.71 -27.16
C LYS A 11 -7.85 -6.57 -26.70
N ILE A 12 -6.79 -6.29 -27.43
CA ILE A 12 -5.91 -5.14 -27.22
C ILE A 12 -6.30 -4.07 -28.23
N LEU A 13 -6.77 -2.92 -27.74
CA LEU A 13 -7.24 -1.81 -28.58
C LEU A 13 -6.09 -0.90 -29.01
N ASN A 14 -5.06 -0.75 -28.16
CA ASN A 14 -3.93 0.12 -28.39
C ASN A 14 -2.73 -0.66 -28.95
N LYS A 15 -2.32 -0.36 -30.18
CA LYS A 15 -1.20 -1.06 -30.85
C LYS A 15 0.14 -0.91 -30.14
N ASN A 16 0.38 0.22 -29.47
CA ASN A 16 1.62 0.47 -28.75
C ASN A 16 1.74 -0.38 -27.47
N LEU A 17 0.64 -0.92 -27.00
CA LEU A 17 0.59 -1.75 -25.79
C LEU A 17 1.36 -3.07 -25.96
N HIS A 18 1.46 -3.61 -27.17
CA HIS A 18 2.19 -4.87 -27.43
C HIS A 18 3.66 -4.77 -26.97
N TYR A 19 4.32 -3.66 -27.26
CA TYR A 19 5.71 -3.45 -26.82
C TYR A 19 5.80 -3.24 -25.32
N LYS A 20 4.87 -2.48 -24.74
CA LYS A 20 4.83 -2.22 -23.30
C LYS A 20 4.61 -3.51 -22.51
N LEU A 21 3.68 -4.35 -22.93
CA LEU A 21 3.41 -5.66 -22.32
C LEU A 21 4.58 -6.64 -22.47
N LEU A 22 5.34 -6.56 -23.58
CA LEU A 22 6.53 -7.41 -23.75
C LEU A 22 7.61 -7.08 -22.71
N PHE A 23 7.82 -5.80 -22.41
CA PHE A 23 8.89 -5.36 -21.53
C PHE A 23 8.47 -5.24 -20.06
N HIS A 24 7.25 -4.83 -19.77
CA HIS A 24 6.74 -4.61 -18.41
C HIS A 24 5.28 -5.04 -18.27
N PRO A 25 4.96 -6.35 -18.41
CA PRO A 25 3.58 -6.83 -18.33
C PRO A 25 2.92 -6.53 -16.98
N ASP A 26 3.69 -6.63 -15.88
CA ASP A 26 3.19 -6.46 -14.52
C ASP A 26 2.58 -5.06 -14.28
N LEU A 27 3.16 -4.03 -14.91
CA LEU A 27 2.68 -2.65 -14.80
C LEU A 27 1.60 -2.36 -15.85
N TYR A 28 1.96 -2.57 -17.12
CA TYR A 28 1.11 -2.10 -18.21
C TYR A 28 -0.15 -2.91 -18.43
N PHE A 29 -0.22 -4.15 -17.91
CA PHE A 29 -1.47 -4.89 -17.96
C PHE A 29 -2.54 -4.23 -17.07
N GLY A 30 -2.19 -3.90 -15.82
CA GLY A 30 -3.11 -3.27 -14.88
C GLY A 30 -3.57 -1.88 -15.36
N GLU A 31 -2.62 -1.05 -15.79
CA GLU A 31 -2.92 0.28 -16.33
C GLU A 31 -3.83 0.18 -17.57
N ALA A 32 -3.47 -0.64 -18.56
CA ALA A 32 -4.23 -0.77 -19.79
C ALA A 32 -5.62 -1.38 -19.59
N TYR A 33 -5.81 -2.26 -18.60
CA TYR A 33 -7.13 -2.77 -18.23
C TYR A 33 -7.97 -1.65 -17.61
N THR A 34 -7.40 -0.84 -16.74
CA THR A 34 -8.07 0.30 -16.08
C THR A 34 -8.46 1.39 -17.10
N ASP A 35 -7.56 1.66 -18.04
CA ASP A 35 -7.76 2.66 -19.10
C ASP A 35 -8.71 2.16 -20.22
N GLY A 36 -9.06 0.88 -20.22
CA GLY A 36 -9.90 0.26 -21.24
C GLY A 36 -9.16 -0.11 -22.54
N ASP A 37 -7.84 -0.01 -22.58
CA ASP A 37 -7.00 -0.45 -23.72
C ASP A 37 -6.95 -1.98 -23.86
N ILE A 38 -7.29 -2.72 -22.80
CA ILE A 38 -7.48 -4.17 -22.79
C ILE A 38 -8.92 -4.48 -22.39
N VAL A 39 -9.59 -5.26 -23.21
CA VAL A 39 -10.98 -5.70 -22.97
C VAL A 39 -11.04 -7.23 -22.99
N ILE A 40 -11.69 -7.81 -21.99
CA ILE A 40 -11.98 -9.25 -21.94
C ILE A 40 -13.36 -9.46 -22.53
N GLU A 41 -13.41 -9.96 -23.78
CA GLU A 41 -14.68 -10.16 -24.53
C GLU A 41 -15.37 -11.47 -24.15
N ASN A 42 -14.61 -12.48 -23.70
CA ASN A 42 -15.16 -13.78 -23.31
C ASN A 42 -14.48 -14.26 -22.03
N GLY A 43 -15.27 -14.43 -20.97
CA GLY A 43 -14.79 -14.72 -19.63
C GLY A 43 -14.74 -13.50 -18.71
N THR A 44 -14.28 -13.71 -17.49
CA THR A 44 -14.09 -12.66 -16.48
C THR A 44 -12.62 -12.30 -16.30
N LEU A 45 -12.34 -11.18 -15.64
CA LEU A 45 -10.97 -10.82 -15.23
C LEU A 45 -10.33 -11.93 -14.39
N THR A 46 -11.09 -12.53 -13.48
CA THR A 46 -10.64 -13.65 -12.65
C THR A 46 -10.23 -14.85 -13.51
N ASP A 47 -11.02 -15.18 -14.51
CA ASP A 47 -10.68 -16.29 -15.44
C ASP A 47 -9.37 -16.05 -16.18
N PHE A 48 -9.14 -14.81 -16.60
CA PHE A 48 -7.90 -14.42 -17.26
C PHE A 48 -6.71 -14.47 -16.30
N LEU A 49 -6.86 -13.96 -15.06
CA LEU A 49 -5.82 -13.99 -14.05
C LEU A 49 -5.45 -15.43 -13.67
N ASP A 50 -6.44 -16.30 -13.47
CA ASP A 50 -6.20 -17.73 -13.19
C ASP A 50 -5.40 -18.39 -14.30
N LEU A 51 -5.80 -18.15 -15.57
CA LEU A 51 -5.07 -18.67 -16.73
C LEU A 51 -3.63 -18.15 -16.76
N SER A 52 -3.44 -16.87 -16.49
CA SER A 52 -2.12 -16.23 -16.48
C SER A 52 -1.24 -16.83 -15.38
N LEU A 53 -1.73 -16.94 -14.14
CA LEU A 53 -0.98 -17.50 -13.01
C LEU A 53 -0.63 -18.98 -13.24
N MET A 54 -1.52 -19.77 -13.84
CA MET A 54 -1.23 -21.16 -14.18
C MET A 54 -0.09 -21.30 -15.19
N ASN A 55 0.10 -20.32 -16.06
CA ASN A 55 1.15 -20.33 -17.08
C ASN A 55 2.45 -19.68 -16.61
N PHE A 56 2.38 -18.63 -15.79
CA PHE A 56 3.58 -17.99 -15.23
C PHE A 56 4.36 -18.90 -14.26
N GLY A 57 3.71 -19.85 -13.59
CA GLY A 57 4.34 -20.79 -12.65
C GLY A 57 5.03 -22.00 -13.28
N ARG A 58 4.83 -22.25 -14.57
CA ARG A 58 5.42 -23.40 -15.31
C ARG A 58 6.62 -22.95 -16.10
N GLY A 59 7.74 -22.79 -15.37
CA GLY A 59 8.97 -22.21 -15.85
C GLY A 59 9.76 -22.96 -16.94
N ASP A 60 9.19 -23.18 -18.11
CA ASP A 60 9.98 -23.40 -19.32
C ASP A 60 10.40 -22.04 -19.90
N LEU A 61 11.28 -21.34 -19.17
CA LEU A 61 11.90 -20.13 -19.66
C LEU A 61 12.91 -20.52 -20.77
N ASN A 62 12.55 -20.35 -22.02
CA ASN A 62 13.50 -20.33 -23.12
C ASN A 62 14.65 -19.37 -22.78
N PHE A 63 15.87 -19.69 -23.22
CA PHE A 63 17.07 -18.86 -23.01
C PHE A 63 16.83 -17.36 -23.24
N PHE A 64 15.97 -17.02 -24.20
CA PHE A 64 15.57 -15.64 -24.51
C PHE A 64 14.76 -14.97 -23.38
N SER A 65 13.84 -15.70 -22.78
CA SER A 65 13.07 -15.21 -21.61
C SER A 65 13.96 -15.04 -20.38
N TYR A 66 14.94 -15.92 -20.20
CA TYR A 66 15.96 -15.77 -19.14
C TYR A 66 16.79 -14.50 -19.33
N LEU A 67 17.25 -14.24 -20.55
CA LEU A 67 18.04 -13.04 -20.88
C LEU A 67 17.23 -11.75 -20.68
N ILE A 68 15.98 -11.74 -21.13
CA ILE A 68 15.06 -10.60 -20.91
C ILE A 68 14.82 -10.37 -19.40
N ASN A 69 14.59 -11.42 -18.63
CA ASN A 69 14.38 -11.29 -17.19
C ASN A 69 15.63 -10.79 -16.46
N ARG A 70 16.81 -11.20 -16.89
CA ARG A 70 18.09 -10.72 -16.34
C ARG A 70 18.33 -9.23 -16.66
N LEU A 71 18.06 -8.81 -17.89
CA LEU A 71 18.13 -7.39 -18.31
C LEU A 71 17.09 -6.55 -17.54
N ARG A 72 15.88 -7.06 -17.37
CA ARG A 72 14.84 -6.45 -16.52
C ARG A 72 15.30 -6.29 -15.08
N GLY A 73 15.92 -7.32 -14.48
CA GLY A 73 16.45 -7.27 -13.12
C GLY A 73 17.45 -6.14 -12.94
N SER A 74 18.39 -6.00 -13.87
CA SER A 74 19.38 -4.93 -13.86
C SER A 74 18.76 -3.55 -14.07
N TYR A 75 17.80 -3.42 -14.99
CA TYR A 75 17.05 -2.17 -15.20
C TYR A 75 16.21 -1.78 -13.99
N ARG A 76 15.51 -2.74 -13.37
CA ARG A 76 14.75 -2.51 -12.12
C ARG A 76 15.66 -2.04 -10.99
N TYR A 77 16.86 -2.60 -10.85
CA TYR A 77 17.81 -2.16 -9.85
C TYR A 77 18.20 -0.68 -10.04
N LEU A 78 18.42 -0.26 -11.28
CA LEU A 78 18.75 1.13 -11.61
C LEU A 78 17.55 2.09 -11.47
N THR A 79 16.33 1.64 -11.82
CA THR A 79 15.12 2.47 -11.77
C THR A 79 14.49 2.52 -10.38
N ASN A 80 14.72 1.50 -9.55
CA ASN A 80 14.23 1.46 -8.17
C ASN A 80 15.07 2.33 -7.21
N PHE A 81 16.10 3.02 -7.73
CA PHE A 81 16.83 3.99 -6.92
C PHE A 81 15.88 5.15 -6.57
N ASN A 82 15.32 5.06 -5.38
CA ASN A 82 14.31 6.00 -4.90
C ASN A 82 14.99 7.19 -4.23
N PHE A 83 15.34 8.22 -5.01
CA PHE A 83 15.85 9.47 -4.45
C PHE A 83 14.81 10.08 -3.52
N ILE A 84 15.26 10.70 -2.41
CA ILE A 84 14.39 11.34 -1.39
C ILE A 84 13.34 12.26 -2.04
N LYS A 85 13.74 13.03 -3.06
CA LYS A 85 12.83 13.91 -3.80
C LYS A 85 11.73 13.17 -4.56
N LYS A 86 12.06 12.01 -5.16
CA LYS A 86 11.11 11.15 -5.87
C LYS A 86 10.19 10.40 -4.90
N SER A 87 10.72 9.99 -3.75
CA SER A 87 9.96 9.37 -2.67
C SER A 87 8.85 10.31 -2.17
N LYS A 88 9.18 11.58 -1.93
CA LYS A 88 8.20 12.59 -1.50
C LYS A 88 7.09 12.79 -2.53
N MET A 89 7.43 12.89 -3.83
CA MET A 89 6.45 13.02 -4.91
C MET A 89 5.54 11.78 -5.04
N ASN A 90 6.11 10.58 -4.93
CA ASN A 90 5.34 9.34 -5.03
C ASN A 90 4.34 9.20 -3.86
N VAL A 91 4.76 9.55 -2.65
CA VAL A 91 3.89 9.51 -1.46
C VAL A 91 2.80 10.56 -1.56
N SER A 92 3.12 11.79 -1.97
CA SER A 92 2.13 12.85 -2.21
C SER A 92 1.07 12.38 -3.20
N HIS A 93 1.48 11.89 -4.37
CA HIS A 93 0.54 11.40 -5.38
C HIS A 93 -0.36 10.24 -4.89
N HIS A 94 0.12 9.41 -3.98
CA HIS A 94 -0.63 8.25 -3.47
C HIS A 94 -1.56 8.60 -2.31
N TYR A 95 -1.22 9.62 -1.50
CA TYR A 95 -1.98 9.99 -0.29
C TYR A 95 -2.69 11.35 -0.36
N ASP A 96 -2.46 12.16 -1.42
CA ASP A 96 -3.19 13.41 -1.66
C ASP A 96 -4.55 13.17 -2.39
N ILE A 97 -5.03 11.93 -2.37
CA ILE A 97 -6.41 11.59 -2.67
C ILE A 97 -7.30 12.24 -1.60
N SER A 98 -8.50 12.71 -1.98
CA SER A 98 -9.36 13.44 -1.06
C SER A 98 -9.63 12.64 0.22
N ASP A 99 -9.65 13.33 1.36
CA ASP A 99 -9.98 12.76 2.66
C ASP A 99 -11.32 12.02 2.65
N ASP A 100 -12.27 12.52 1.85
CA ASP A 100 -13.60 11.93 1.70
C ASP A 100 -13.55 10.47 1.20
N LEU A 101 -12.58 10.15 0.31
CA LEU A 101 -12.41 8.78 -0.15
C LEU A 101 -11.96 7.86 0.98
N TYR A 102 -11.03 8.31 1.82
CA TYR A 102 -10.56 7.52 2.95
C TYR A 102 -11.66 7.30 4.00
N ASP A 103 -12.51 8.28 4.21
CA ASP A 103 -13.64 8.17 5.14
C ASP A 103 -14.72 7.18 4.69
N LEU A 104 -14.77 6.84 3.39
CA LEU A 104 -15.70 5.83 2.87
C LEU A 104 -15.36 4.39 3.25
N PHE A 105 -14.09 4.06 3.46
CA PHE A 105 -13.69 2.66 3.66
C PHE A 105 -12.77 2.41 4.86
N LEU A 106 -12.17 3.45 5.45
CA LEU A 106 -11.36 3.29 6.65
C LEU A 106 -12.23 3.37 7.93
N ASP A 107 -11.65 2.90 9.02
CA ASP A 107 -12.21 3.10 10.35
C ASP A 107 -12.15 4.59 10.77
N PRO A 108 -12.90 5.03 11.80
CA PRO A 108 -12.92 6.43 12.23
C PRO A 108 -11.57 7.01 12.65
N LYS A 109 -10.59 6.16 12.93
CA LYS A 109 -9.22 6.56 13.24
C LYS A 109 -8.32 6.59 12.00
N ARG A 110 -8.87 6.35 10.79
CA ARG A 110 -8.18 6.33 9.50
C ARG A 110 -6.94 5.43 9.49
N GLN A 111 -7.04 4.21 10.01
CA GLN A 111 -5.94 3.25 10.00
C GLN A 111 -5.84 2.57 8.63
N TYR A 112 -4.85 2.92 7.83
CA TYR A 112 -4.63 2.37 6.49
C TYR A 112 -3.61 1.23 6.50
N SER A 113 -3.90 0.21 7.30
CA SER A 113 -3.13 -1.03 7.40
C SER A 113 -4.02 -2.18 7.85
N CYS A 114 -3.57 -3.43 7.68
CA CYS A 114 -4.36 -4.61 8.01
C CYS A 114 -4.88 -4.58 9.45
N ALA A 115 -6.16 -4.87 9.63
CA ALA A 115 -6.79 -4.99 10.92
C ALA A 115 -6.50 -6.37 11.58
N TYR A 116 -6.70 -6.46 12.89
CA TYR A 116 -6.54 -7.72 13.65
C TYR A 116 -7.90 -8.18 14.18
N PHE A 117 -8.54 -9.02 13.40
CA PHE A 117 -9.81 -9.65 13.77
C PHE A 117 -9.54 -10.78 14.76
N LYS A 118 -10.09 -10.66 15.97
CA LYS A 118 -10.05 -11.73 16.98
C LYS A 118 -11.20 -12.71 16.79
N ASN A 119 -12.33 -12.20 16.30
CA ASN A 119 -13.51 -12.96 15.97
C ASN A 119 -13.97 -12.60 14.55
N GLU A 120 -14.59 -13.54 13.86
CA GLU A 120 -15.08 -13.35 12.47
C GLU A 120 -16.13 -12.24 12.36
N ASN A 121 -16.86 -11.97 13.46
CA ASN A 121 -17.91 -10.96 13.51
C ASN A 121 -17.43 -9.59 14.04
N ASP A 122 -16.14 -9.41 14.27
CA ASP A 122 -15.61 -8.10 14.69
C ASP A 122 -15.87 -7.07 13.59
N SER A 123 -16.32 -5.86 13.98
CA SER A 123 -16.35 -4.73 13.05
C SER A 123 -14.92 -4.30 12.68
N LEU A 124 -14.76 -3.60 11.54
CA LEU A 124 -13.46 -3.05 11.14
C LEU A 124 -12.87 -2.17 12.26
N GLU A 125 -13.66 -1.32 12.87
CA GLU A 125 -13.22 -0.45 13.98
C GLU A 125 -12.71 -1.28 15.17
N THR A 126 -13.44 -2.33 15.55
CA THR A 126 -13.03 -3.24 16.63
C THR A 126 -11.72 -3.94 16.28
N ALA A 127 -11.59 -4.45 15.07
CA ALA A 127 -10.39 -5.13 14.61
C ALA A 127 -9.17 -4.20 14.52
N GLN A 128 -9.36 -2.95 14.08
CA GLN A 128 -8.31 -1.95 14.07
C GLN A 128 -7.88 -1.53 15.49
N ASN A 129 -8.80 -1.38 16.42
CA ASN A 129 -8.48 -1.15 17.84
C ASN A 129 -7.75 -2.36 18.45
N ASN A 130 -8.17 -3.58 18.14
CA ASN A 130 -7.47 -4.80 18.54
C ASN A 130 -6.01 -4.82 18.07
N LYS A 131 -5.76 -4.40 16.83
CA LYS A 131 -4.40 -4.28 16.29
C LYS A 131 -3.56 -3.31 17.10
N ILE A 132 -4.05 -2.11 17.36
CA ILE A 132 -3.33 -1.10 18.15
C ILE A 132 -2.99 -1.66 19.55
N GLN A 133 -3.96 -2.22 20.23
CA GLN A 133 -3.75 -2.80 21.57
C GLN A 133 -2.74 -3.95 21.55
N HIS A 134 -2.76 -4.76 20.49
CA HIS A 134 -1.80 -5.83 20.31
C HIS A 134 -0.36 -5.31 20.13
N ILE A 135 -0.19 -4.25 19.34
CA ILE A 135 1.10 -3.59 19.11
C ILE A 135 1.61 -2.97 20.42
N ILE A 136 0.76 -2.21 21.14
CA ILE A 136 1.13 -1.56 22.41
C ILE A 136 1.59 -2.61 23.44
N LYS A 137 0.88 -3.73 23.55
CA LYS A 137 1.28 -4.84 24.45
C LYS A 137 2.64 -5.43 24.07
N LYS A 138 2.91 -5.62 22.77
CA LYS A 138 4.20 -6.13 22.30
C LYS A 138 5.35 -5.17 22.56
N LEU A 139 5.15 -3.88 22.39
CA LEU A 139 6.16 -2.85 22.62
C LEU A 139 6.56 -2.76 24.09
N ASN A 140 5.67 -3.15 25.04
CA ASN A 140 5.92 -3.12 26.48
C ASN A 140 6.55 -1.80 26.96
N ILE A 141 5.97 -0.68 26.48
CA ILE A 141 6.49 0.67 26.70
C ILE A 141 6.50 1.00 28.19
N LYS A 142 7.62 1.51 28.66
CA LYS A 142 7.79 1.99 30.05
C LYS A 142 7.60 3.51 30.10
N PRO A 143 7.21 4.07 31.24
CA PRO A 143 7.11 5.52 31.43
C PRO A 143 8.40 6.24 31.05
N ASN A 144 8.28 7.42 30.46
CA ASN A 144 9.40 8.28 30.00
C ASN A 144 10.24 7.70 28.84
N GLN A 145 9.82 6.61 28.23
CA GLN A 145 10.47 6.15 27.00
C GLN A 145 10.11 7.03 25.79
N LYS A 146 10.98 7.02 24.79
CA LYS A 146 10.75 7.69 23.51
C LYS A 146 10.39 6.64 22.46
N VAL A 147 9.31 6.85 21.74
CA VAL A 147 8.81 5.99 20.70
C VAL A 147 8.89 6.69 19.37
N LEU A 148 9.34 6.00 18.33
CA LEU A 148 9.34 6.47 16.96
C LEU A 148 8.36 5.64 16.13
N ASP A 149 7.41 6.30 15.49
CA ASP A 149 6.45 5.72 14.54
C ASP A 149 6.83 6.16 13.11
N ILE A 150 7.42 5.25 12.34
CA ILE A 150 7.89 5.52 10.97
C ILE A 150 6.77 5.20 9.99
N GLY A 151 6.31 6.22 9.24
CA GLY A 151 5.15 6.11 8.39
C GLY A 151 3.85 6.13 9.21
N CYS A 152 3.75 7.08 10.13
CA CYS A 152 2.67 7.16 11.11
C CYS A 152 1.26 7.34 10.51
N GLY A 153 1.14 7.59 9.21
CA GLY A 153 -0.13 7.84 8.54
C GLY A 153 -0.88 9.01 9.19
N TRP A 154 -2.14 8.82 9.52
CA TRP A 154 -2.97 9.80 10.24
C TRP A 154 -2.74 9.81 11.77
N GLY A 155 -1.67 9.14 12.24
CA GLY A 155 -1.19 9.24 13.62
C GLY A 155 -1.92 8.39 14.66
N SER A 156 -2.83 7.51 14.27
CA SER A 156 -3.70 6.77 15.19
C SER A 156 -2.93 5.91 16.18
N LEU A 157 -1.90 5.20 15.72
CA LEU A 157 -1.04 4.38 16.60
C LEU A 157 -0.26 5.27 17.59
N ALA A 158 0.37 6.32 17.08
CA ALA A 158 1.12 7.27 17.91
C ALA A 158 0.25 7.91 19.00
N ILE A 159 -0.99 8.32 18.63
CA ILE A 159 -1.96 8.91 19.56
C ILE A 159 -2.37 7.90 20.65
N ASP A 160 -2.68 6.66 20.28
CA ASP A 160 -3.11 5.65 21.25
C ASP A 160 -1.94 5.21 22.16
N ILE A 161 -0.71 5.18 21.67
CA ILE A 161 0.47 4.96 22.50
C ILE A 161 0.63 6.09 23.51
N ALA A 162 0.55 7.35 23.09
CA ALA A 162 0.67 8.50 24.00
C ALA A 162 -0.42 8.51 25.07
N LYS A 163 -1.66 8.12 24.73
CA LYS A 163 -2.77 7.99 25.70
C LYS A 163 -2.59 6.85 26.70
N THR A 164 -1.94 5.77 26.29
CA THR A 164 -1.85 4.55 27.10
C THR A 164 -0.60 4.52 27.96
N ALA A 165 0.49 5.05 27.48
CA ALA A 165 1.78 5.07 28.17
C ALA A 165 2.21 6.54 28.40
N ASN A 166 2.72 6.83 29.57
CA ASN A 166 3.32 8.14 29.82
C ASN A 166 4.70 8.22 29.14
N CYS A 167 4.71 8.43 27.82
CA CYS A 167 5.89 8.43 26.96
C CYS A 167 5.83 9.54 25.93
N GLU A 168 6.98 9.88 25.34
CA GLU A 168 7.06 10.78 24.19
C GLU A 168 6.98 9.97 22.90
N VAL A 169 6.11 10.35 21.97
CA VAL A 169 5.98 9.69 20.67
C VAL A 169 6.33 10.67 19.55
N THR A 170 7.27 10.29 18.71
CA THR A 170 7.54 11.01 17.46
C THR A 170 6.97 10.21 16.29
N GLY A 171 6.02 10.80 15.57
CA GLY A 171 5.47 10.24 14.34
C GLY A 171 6.09 10.94 13.11
N ILE A 172 6.55 10.17 12.12
CA ILE A 172 7.07 10.75 10.89
C ILE A 172 6.28 10.26 9.69
N THR A 173 6.02 11.18 8.75
CA THR A 173 5.32 10.90 7.49
C THR A 173 5.92 11.74 6.37
N LEU A 174 5.71 11.32 5.11
CA LEU A 174 6.06 12.08 3.91
C LEU A 174 4.87 12.84 3.31
N SER A 175 3.64 12.57 3.76
CA SER A 175 2.43 13.24 3.31
C SER A 175 2.17 14.51 4.14
N GLU A 176 2.05 15.63 3.45
CA GLU A 176 1.75 16.93 4.05
C GLU A 176 0.33 16.95 4.64
N ASN A 177 -0.62 16.31 3.96
CA ASN A 177 -1.99 16.17 4.42
C ASN A 177 -2.06 15.40 5.75
N GLN A 178 -1.42 14.21 5.81
CA GLN A 178 -1.36 13.41 7.04
C GLN A 178 -0.66 14.16 8.18
N PHE A 179 0.43 14.87 7.88
CA PHE A 179 1.15 15.67 8.88
C PHE A 179 0.26 16.75 9.50
N ASN A 180 -0.44 17.52 8.67
CA ASN A 180 -1.33 18.58 9.13
C ASN A 180 -2.50 18.01 9.94
N TYR A 181 -3.09 16.89 9.50
CA TYR A 181 -4.12 16.17 10.25
C TYR A 181 -3.62 15.73 11.62
N CYS A 182 -2.44 15.10 11.69
CA CYS A 182 -1.85 14.62 12.94
C CYS A 182 -1.63 15.77 13.94
N LYS A 183 -1.11 16.90 13.49
CA LYS A 183 -0.91 18.09 14.34
C LYS A 183 -2.24 18.64 14.89
N LYS A 184 -3.26 18.73 14.02
CA LYS A 184 -4.60 19.16 14.42
C LYS A 184 -5.16 18.21 15.50
N ARG A 185 -5.08 16.91 15.29
CA ARG A 185 -5.57 15.90 16.23
C ARG A 185 -4.82 15.90 17.57
N ALA A 186 -3.49 16.07 17.55
CA ALA A 186 -2.70 16.20 18.77
C ALA A 186 -3.18 17.37 19.63
N LYS A 187 -3.44 18.53 18.99
CA LYS A 187 -3.98 19.72 19.65
C LYS A 187 -5.38 19.51 20.23
N GLU A 188 -6.30 18.97 19.42
CA GLU A 188 -7.68 18.67 19.86
C GLU A 188 -7.73 17.74 21.08
N LEU A 189 -6.74 16.84 21.20
CA LEU A 189 -6.64 15.87 22.27
C LEU A 189 -5.78 16.35 23.45
N ASN A 190 -5.22 17.56 23.40
CA ASN A 190 -4.27 18.11 24.39
C ASN A 190 -3.06 17.22 24.65
N LEU A 191 -2.53 16.59 23.58
CA LEU A 191 -1.39 15.69 23.64
C LEU A 191 -0.11 16.29 23.02
N GLU A 192 -0.05 17.58 22.75
CA GLU A 192 1.08 18.25 22.08
C GLU A 192 2.41 18.10 22.84
N ASN A 193 2.35 17.94 24.16
CA ASN A 193 3.53 17.72 24.99
C ASN A 193 4.10 16.29 24.87
N GLN A 194 3.31 15.32 24.39
CA GLN A 194 3.69 13.92 24.27
C GLN A 194 3.86 13.48 22.82
N LEU A 195 3.26 14.23 21.86
CA LEU A 195 3.24 13.90 20.45
C LEU A 195 4.02 14.93 19.63
N ASN A 196 5.03 14.46 18.90
CA ASN A 196 5.81 15.28 17.99
C ASN A 196 5.73 14.70 16.57
N PHE A 197 4.89 15.30 15.71
CA PHE A 197 4.79 14.91 14.33
C PHE A 197 5.77 15.70 13.44
N LYS A 198 6.42 14.99 12.49
CA LYS A 198 7.40 15.59 11.57
C LYS A 198 7.14 15.15 10.14
N LEU A 199 7.24 16.11 9.21
CA LEU A 199 7.20 15.86 7.77
C LEU A 199 8.63 15.59 7.29
N MET A 200 9.06 14.33 7.31
CA MET A 200 10.44 13.98 6.97
C MET A 200 10.58 12.53 6.48
N ASP A 201 11.59 12.29 5.68
CA ASP A 201 12.07 10.94 5.35
C ASP A 201 12.90 10.39 6.54
N TYR A 202 12.78 9.11 6.81
CA TYR A 202 13.50 8.47 7.92
C TYR A 202 14.99 8.22 7.61
N ARG A 203 15.40 8.36 6.35
CA ARG A 203 16.80 8.17 5.88
C ARG A 203 17.68 9.36 6.15
#